data_c1b69335ab45007fbaec0152c119efa1
#
_entry.id   c1b69335ab45007fbaec0152c119efa1
#
_cell.length_a   1.000
_cell.length_b   1.000
_cell.length_c   1.000
_cell.angle_alpha   90.00
_cell.angle_beta   90.00
_cell.angle_gamma   90.00
#
_symmetry.space_group_name_H-M   'P 1'
#
loop_
_entity.id
_entity.type
_entity.pdbx_description
1 polymer ?
#
loop_
_entity_poly.entity_id
_entity_poly.type
_entity_poly.pdbx_seq_one_letter_code
_entity_poly.pdbx_strand_id
1 'polypeptide(L)'
;MSDNTFSVQRFRALPTEIHVMLVGTLLTRGAYFMVWPFLALLLWREFRLSASAIGLLLALATVCGALSGIYTGWLSDRFGRKRLIFFGTSLSGLSFVLLGFSGQPLSYGLAISGVTIGCALLESSCKALIGDRVEDRRSRELALYCRYFLINLGAALGPLIGLTLGVAAQAGTFLVTALVYFCYGLLLWRLLHHLELKQRSLAPRSSTGFLEACLSMARHRAFTLLLLCNMLAALIYATFDSTLVQYLTRSGLPDVVNSIALLVTINALTIVVAQFPLLRLLENTGTGGRLMLGMLLMLLAQLGFAWTPVTLFAGLALATVVLSLGELIVFPTFSVEVDQLTPDDLRGSYFGAANLYSLGTALAPLYGGIMLDHAGSQALYLGLAALCGVIMLLQVGAVGLRQAERAGG
;
A
#
# COMPACT_ATOMS: atom_id res chain seq x y z
N MET A 1 10.20 20.81 -21.67
CA MET A 1 10.21 19.49 -20.95
C MET A 1 9.71 18.45 -21.92
N SER A 2 10.27 17.24 -21.92
CA SER A 2 9.81 16.16 -22.80
C SER A 2 8.32 15.89 -22.52
N ASP A 3 7.57 15.60 -23.59
CA ASP A 3 6.11 15.33 -23.48
C ASP A 3 5.82 14.01 -22.72
N ASN A 4 6.87 13.25 -22.42
CA ASN A 4 6.81 11.93 -21.79
C ASN A 4 6.75 12.04 -20.26
N THR A 5 5.75 11.41 -19.62
CA THR A 5 5.56 11.37 -18.16
C THR A 5 6.70 10.59 -17.48
N PHE A 6 7.11 9.45 -18.05
CA PHE A 6 8.12 8.55 -17.47
C PHE A 6 9.53 8.84 -18.04
N SER A 7 10.05 10.07 -17.86
CA SER A 7 11.37 10.47 -18.33
C SER A 7 12.34 10.71 -17.17
N VAL A 8 13.63 10.33 -17.38
CA VAL A 8 14.72 10.59 -16.41
C VAL A 8 14.89 12.10 -16.17
N GLN A 9 14.70 12.92 -17.21
CA GLN A 9 14.77 14.37 -17.08
C GLN A 9 13.73 14.91 -16.12
N ARG A 10 12.48 14.46 -16.23
CA ARG A 10 11.37 14.82 -15.34
C ARG A 10 11.61 14.33 -13.91
N PHE A 11 12.12 13.11 -13.74
CA PHE A 11 12.53 12.61 -12.43
C PHE A 11 13.59 13.50 -11.78
N ARG A 12 14.65 13.87 -12.51
CA ARG A 12 15.71 14.76 -12.00
C ARG A 12 15.21 16.15 -11.65
N ALA A 13 14.14 16.61 -12.30
CA ALA A 13 13.53 17.93 -12.06
C ALA A 13 12.60 17.94 -10.82
N LEU A 14 12.33 16.79 -10.19
CA LEU A 14 11.55 16.76 -8.95
C LEU A 14 12.26 17.54 -7.83
N PRO A 15 11.51 18.21 -6.94
CA PRO A 15 12.08 18.89 -5.78
C PRO A 15 12.94 17.97 -4.90
N THR A 16 13.96 18.53 -4.26
CA THR A 16 14.91 17.76 -3.42
C THR A 16 14.19 17.03 -2.28
N GLU A 17 13.18 17.65 -1.67
CA GLU A 17 12.38 17.03 -0.61
C GLU A 17 11.60 15.81 -1.10
N ILE A 18 11.22 15.77 -2.36
CA ILE A 18 10.57 14.60 -2.96
C ILE A 18 11.59 13.47 -3.18
N HIS A 19 12.80 13.77 -3.66
CA HIS A 19 13.86 12.76 -3.75
C HIS A 19 14.21 12.16 -2.39
N VAL A 20 14.38 13.00 -1.36
CA VAL A 20 14.66 12.55 0.01
C VAL A 20 13.50 11.68 0.53
N MET A 21 12.26 12.08 0.27
CA MET A 21 11.09 11.30 0.64
C MET A 21 11.06 9.94 -0.09
N LEU A 22 11.39 9.89 -1.38
CA LEU A 22 11.44 8.64 -2.15
C LEU A 22 12.52 7.69 -1.63
N VAL A 23 13.74 8.18 -1.38
CA VAL A 23 14.81 7.38 -0.78
C VAL A 23 14.42 6.90 0.62
N GLY A 24 13.86 7.78 1.44
CA GLY A 24 13.36 7.42 2.76
C GLY A 24 12.23 6.39 2.71
N THR A 25 11.37 6.43 1.68
CA THR A 25 10.35 5.39 1.44
C THR A 25 11.00 4.02 1.22
N LEU A 26 12.02 3.93 0.36
CA LEU A 26 12.76 2.69 0.15
C LEU A 26 13.37 2.15 1.45
N LEU A 27 14.07 3.01 2.18
CA LEU A 27 14.76 2.61 3.43
C LEU A 27 13.77 2.19 4.52
N THR A 28 12.72 2.98 4.74
CA THR A 28 11.71 2.65 5.79
C THR A 28 10.90 1.41 5.43
N ARG A 29 10.58 1.21 4.14
CA ARG A 29 9.87 0.00 3.69
C ARG A 29 10.77 -1.23 3.71
N GLY A 30 12.04 -1.10 3.30
CA GLY A 30 13.01 -2.18 3.44
C GLY A 30 13.17 -2.61 4.90
N ALA A 31 13.39 -1.66 5.81
CA ALA A 31 13.49 -1.92 7.25
C ALA A 31 12.20 -2.51 7.84
N TYR A 32 11.03 -2.00 7.45
CA TYR A 32 9.72 -2.55 7.84
C TYR A 32 9.57 -4.02 7.42
N PHE A 33 9.88 -4.35 6.16
CA PHE A 33 9.73 -5.71 5.65
C PHE A 33 10.82 -6.68 6.12
N MET A 34 11.93 -6.20 6.71
CA MET A 34 12.85 -7.06 7.48
C MET A 34 12.18 -7.68 8.72
N VAL A 35 11.13 -7.03 9.23
CA VAL A 35 10.44 -7.41 10.48
C VAL A 35 9.07 -8.03 10.21
N TRP A 36 8.27 -7.36 9.41
CA TRP A 36 6.83 -7.62 9.29
C TRP A 36 6.45 -9.07 8.94
N PRO A 37 7.09 -9.74 7.96
CA PRO A 37 6.77 -11.13 7.64
C PRO A 37 7.05 -12.11 8.76
N PHE A 38 7.94 -11.74 9.68
CA PHE A 38 8.39 -12.61 10.78
C PHE A 38 7.62 -12.38 12.09
N LEU A 39 6.74 -11.38 12.16
CA LEU A 39 5.97 -11.08 13.38
C LEU A 39 5.11 -12.25 13.85
N ALA A 40 4.46 -12.94 12.93
CA ALA A 40 3.65 -14.11 13.28
C ALA A 40 4.50 -15.24 13.88
N LEU A 41 5.70 -15.47 13.31
CA LEU A 41 6.65 -16.45 13.83
C LEU A 41 7.15 -16.07 15.22
N LEU A 42 7.48 -14.78 15.43
CA LEU A 42 7.92 -14.25 16.73
C LEU A 42 6.84 -14.43 17.80
N LEU A 43 5.60 -14.04 17.51
CA LEU A 43 4.47 -14.17 18.43
C LEU A 43 4.22 -15.66 18.81
N TRP A 44 4.41 -16.57 17.86
CA TRP A 44 4.31 -17.99 18.16
C TRP A 44 5.49 -18.50 19.00
N ARG A 45 6.73 -18.10 18.66
CA ARG A 45 7.93 -18.58 19.37
C ARG A 45 8.00 -18.07 20.80
N GLU A 46 7.78 -16.76 20.98
CA GLU A 46 7.95 -16.09 22.28
C GLU A 46 6.78 -16.36 23.23
N PHE A 47 5.54 -16.37 22.71
CA PHE A 47 4.34 -16.42 23.55
C PHE A 47 3.50 -17.67 23.36
N ARG A 48 3.86 -18.56 22.44
CA ARG A 48 3.09 -19.79 22.11
C ARG A 48 1.63 -19.50 21.79
N LEU A 49 1.32 -18.33 21.19
CA LEU A 49 -0.02 -17.97 20.83
C LEU A 49 -0.56 -18.88 19.72
N SER A 50 -1.86 -19.18 19.78
CA SER A 50 -2.54 -19.89 18.69
C SER A 50 -2.53 -19.07 17.39
N ALA A 51 -2.64 -19.73 16.25
CA ALA A 51 -2.74 -19.06 14.96
C ALA A 51 -3.90 -18.05 14.89
N SER A 52 -5.04 -18.39 15.52
CA SER A 52 -6.21 -17.52 15.62
C SER A 52 -5.94 -16.26 16.45
N ALA A 53 -5.22 -16.38 17.58
CA ALA A 53 -4.87 -15.25 18.43
C ALA A 53 -3.88 -14.31 17.71
N ILE A 54 -2.88 -14.87 17.01
CA ILE A 54 -1.92 -14.09 16.19
C ILE A 54 -2.68 -13.37 15.06
N GLY A 55 -3.54 -14.08 14.34
CA GLY A 55 -4.34 -13.51 13.27
C GLY A 55 -5.24 -12.37 13.75
N LEU A 56 -5.92 -12.54 14.88
CA LEU A 56 -6.76 -11.51 15.48
C LEU A 56 -5.95 -10.27 15.88
N LEU A 57 -4.79 -10.47 16.50
CA LEU A 57 -3.92 -9.38 16.92
C LEU A 57 -3.43 -8.55 15.74
N LEU A 58 -2.95 -9.21 14.67
CA LEU A 58 -2.49 -8.54 13.46
C LEU A 58 -3.63 -7.87 12.70
N ALA A 59 -4.81 -8.49 12.65
CA ALA A 59 -6.00 -7.90 12.04
C ALA A 59 -6.47 -6.65 12.78
N LEU A 60 -6.57 -6.70 14.12
CA LEU A 60 -6.94 -5.53 14.93
C LEU A 60 -5.94 -4.37 14.74
N ALA A 61 -4.64 -4.65 14.74
CA ALA A 61 -3.63 -3.63 14.49
C ALA A 61 -3.77 -3.01 13.08
N THR A 62 -4.07 -3.82 12.06
CA THR A 62 -4.31 -3.33 10.69
C THR A 62 -5.55 -2.44 10.63
N VAL A 63 -6.64 -2.86 11.27
CA VAL A 63 -7.89 -2.06 11.35
C VAL A 63 -7.64 -0.74 12.08
N CYS A 64 -6.89 -0.74 13.19
CA CYS A 64 -6.51 0.50 13.88
C CYS A 64 -5.74 1.45 12.96
N GLY A 65 -4.78 0.94 12.19
CA GLY A 65 -4.05 1.72 11.19
C GLY A 65 -4.96 2.29 10.10
N ALA A 66 -5.85 1.46 9.53
CA ALA A 66 -6.79 1.86 8.48
C ALA A 66 -7.73 2.99 8.94
N LEU A 67 -8.37 2.80 10.09
CA LEU A 67 -9.33 3.77 10.63
C LEU A 67 -8.63 5.06 11.07
N SER A 68 -7.44 4.96 11.67
CA SER A 68 -6.66 6.14 12.03
C SER A 68 -6.25 6.98 10.83
N GLY A 69 -6.13 6.36 9.63
CA GLY A 69 -5.76 7.04 8.39
C GLY A 69 -6.62 8.26 8.07
N ILE A 70 -7.94 8.17 8.25
CA ILE A 70 -8.88 9.28 8.00
C ILE A 70 -8.58 10.47 8.93
N TYR A 71 -8.44 10.20 10.23
CA TYR A 71 -8.18 11.23 11.23
C TYR A 71 -6.79 11.84 11.06
N THR A 72 -5.78 11.02 10.80
CA THR A 72 -4.40 11.45 10.62
C THR A 72 -4.21 12.24 9.32
N GLY A 73 -4.98 11.90 8.27
CA GLY A 73 -5.03 12.67 7.04
C GLY A 73 -5.54 14.09 7.28
N TRP A 74 -6.66 14.24 7.99
CA TRP A 74 -7.20 15.53 8.38
C TRP A 74 -6.23 16.33 9.29
N LEU A 75 -5.59 15.66 10.25
CA LEU A 75 -4.54 16.30 11.05
C LEU A 75 -3.41 16.84 10.18
N SER A 76 -3.05 16.12 9.11
CA SER A 76 -2.01 16.54 8.16
C SER A 76 -2.41 17.81 7.40
N ASP A 77 -3.68 17.97 7.03
CA ASP A 77 -4.19 19.20 6.42
C ASP A 77 -4.18 20.38 7.39
N ARG A 78 -4.52 20.13 8.66
CA ARG A 78 -4.64 21.18 9.69
C ARG A 78 -3.30 21.62 10.27
N PHE A 79 -2.42 20.67 10.60
CA PHE A 79 -1.16 20.94 11.31
C PHE A 79 0.07 20.99 10.40
N GLY A 80 -0.10 20.63 9.12
CA GLY A 80 0.94 20.64 8.10
C GLY A 80 1.72 19.31 7.99
N ARG A 81 2.18 19.02 6.79
CA ARG A 81 2.83 17.74 6.40
C ARG A 81 4.07 17.42 7.23
N LYS A 82 4.93 18.43 7.45
CA LYS A 82 6.18 18.28 8.20
C LYS A 82 5.97 17.67 9.58
N ARG A 83 5.02 18.23 10.35
CA ARG A 83 4.73 17.76 11.72
C ARG A 83 4.21 16.34 11.70
N LEU A 84 3.28 16.02 10.80
CA LEU A 84 2.66 14.70 10.75
C LEU A 84 3.62 13.61 10.25
N ILE A 85 4.51 13.92 9.31
CA ILE A 85 5.59 13.02 8.89
C ILE A 85 6.51 12.74 10.09
N PHE A 86 6.91 13.78 10.83
CA PHE A 86 7.75 13.60 12.00
C PHE A 86 7.07 12.79 13.11
N PHE A 87 5.80 13.06 13.40
CA PHE A 87 5.03 12.26 14.36
C PHE A 87 4.85 10.81 13.91
N GLY A 88 4.53 10.58 12.64
CA GLY A 88 4.36 9.23 12.08
C GLY A 88 5.65 8.42 12.14
N THR A 89 6.79 9.02 11.76
CA THR A 89 8.11 8.35 11.86
C THR A 89 8.53 8.12 13.30
N SER A 90 8.27 9.08 14.20
CA SER A 90 8.58 8.95 15.63
C SER A 90 7.73 7.87 16.28
N LEU A 91 6.41 7.85 16.02
CA LEU A 91 5.52 6.82 16.54
C LEU A 91 5.92 5.43 16.05
N SER A 92 6.19 5.27 14.75
CA SER A 92 6.67 4.00 14.19
C SER A 92 8.01 3.60 14.84
N GLY A 93 8.97 4.52 14.92
CA GLY A 93 10.27 4.27 15.53
C GLY A 93 10.16 3.84 17.00
N LEU A 94 9.41 4.58 17.83
CA LEU A 94 9.14 4.22 19.22
C LEU A 94 8.44 2.87 19.36
N SER A 95 7.51 2.58 18.46
CA SER A 95 6.80 1.30 18.45
C SER A 95 7.73 0.14 18.08
N PHE A 96 8.68 0.33 17.17
CA PHE A 96 9.71 -0.67 16.89
C PHE A 96 10.68 -0.84 18.07
N VAL A 97 11.05 0.24 18.78
CA VAL A 97 11.81 0.12 20.03
C VAL A 97 11.01 -0.70 21.05
N LEU A 98 9.72 -0.39 21.22
CA LEU A 98 8.85 -1.14 22.14
C LEU A 98 8.78 -2.62 21.77
N LEU A 99 8.69 -2.98 20.49
CA LEU A 99 8.75 -4.38 20.02
C LEU A 99 10.05 -5.07 20.46
N GLY A 100 11.18 -4.38 20.40
CA GLY A 100 12.49 -4.92 20.79
C GLY A 100 12.62 -5.22 22.29
N PHE A 101 11.85 -4.56 23.14
CA PHE A 101 11.86 -4.72 24.60
C PHE A 101 10.58 -5.34 25.18
N SER A 102 9.62 -5.69 24.33
CA SER A 102 8.35 -6.26 24.78
C SER A 102 8.51 -7.71 25.26
N GLY A 103 8.04 -8.02 26.47
CA GLY A 103 8.01 -9.37 27.04
C GLY A 103 6.60 -9.94 27.19
N GLN A 104 5.56 -9.27 26.71
CA GLN A 104 4.16 -9.69 26.88
C GLN A 104 3.36 -9.51 25.57
N PRO A 105 2.38 -10.39 25.28
CA PRO A 105 1.55 -10.30 24.06
C PRO A 105 0.83 -8.96 23.92
N LEU A 106 0.34 -8.38 25.01
CA LEU A 106 -0.36 -7.09 25.00
C LEU A 106 0.56 -5.95 24.55
N SER A 107 1.79 -5.88 25.08
CA SER A 107 2.77 -4.87 24.69
C SER A 107 3.17 -5.00 23.21
N TYR A 108 3.28 -6.25 22.70
CA TYR A 108 3.46 -6.50 21.27
C TYR A 108 2.27 -5.98 20.44
N GLY A 109 1.04 -6.27 20.87
CA GLY A 109 -0.18 -5.81 20.19
C GLY A 109 -0.26 -4.29 20.12
N LEU A 110 0.04 -3.61 21.23
CA LEU A 110 0.08 -2.14 21.30
C LEU A 110 1.19 -1.58 20.40
N ALA A 111 2.37 -2.18 20.41
CA ALA A 111 3.48 -1.76 19.57
C ALA A 111 3.17 -1.97 18.07
N ILE A 112 2.61 -3.12 17.66
CA ILE A 112 2.19 -3.36 16.29
C ILE A 112 1.12 -2.36 15.85
N SER A 113 0.15 -2.05 16.71
CA SER A 113 -0.86 -1.01 16.45
C SER A 113 -0.22 0.37 16.30
N GLY A 114 0.76 0.72 17.13
CA GLY A 114 1.52 1.95 16.99
C GLY A 114 2.30 2.04 15.67
N VAL A 115 2.90 0.94 15.21
CA VAL A 115 3.55 0.87 13.89
C VAL A 115 2.54 1.13 12.77
N THR A 116 1.37 0.47 12.79
CA THR A 116 0.36 0.62 11.72
C THR A 116 -0.23 2.04 11.69
N ILE A 117 -0.49 2.64 12.85
CA ILE A 117 -0.95 4.04 12.94
C ILE A 117 0.14 5.00 12.45
N GLY A 118 1.39 4.83 12.89
CA GLY A 118 2.51 5.65 12.46
C GLY A 118 2.77 5.54 10.94
N CYS A 119 2.65 4.34 10.38
CA CYS A 119 2.71 4.12 8.94
C CYS A 119 1.55 4.80 8.19
N ALA A 120 0.32 4.78 8.72
CA ALA A 120 -0.82 5.46 8.12
C ALA A 120 -0.63 6.99 8.08
N LEU A 121 -0.10 7.58 9.18
CA LEU A 121 0.32 8.98 9.25
C LEU A 121 1.34 9.34 8.17
N LEU A 122 2.37 8.51 8.04
CA LEU A 122 3.45 8.71 7.09
C LEU A 122 2.95 8.58 5.65
N GLU A 123 2.14 7.56 5.38
CA GLU A 123 1.60 7.23 4.06
C GLU A 123 0.77 8.39 3.47
N SER A 124 -0.24 8.86 4.22
CA SER A 124 -1.12 9.95 3.81
C SER A 124 -0.36 11.27 3.65
N SER A 125 0.50 11.60 4.63
CA SER A 125 1.26 12.85 4.62
C SER A 125 2.31 12.91 3.50
N CYS A 126 2.98 11.79 3.17
CA CYS A 126 3.93 11.74 2.06
C CYS A 126 3.24 11.89 0.69
N LYS A 127 2.09 11.23 0.49
CA LYS A 127 1.32 11.40 -0.76
C LYS A 127 0.81 12.84 -0.90
N ALA A 128 0.28 13.42 0.18
CA ALA A 128 -0.15 14.81 0.19
C ALA A 128 1.02 15.78 -0.06
N LEU A 129 2.22 15.50 0.48
CA LEU A 129 3.42 16.30 0.22
C LEU A 129 3.81 16.30 -1.27
N ILE A 130 3.68 15.18 -1.97
CA ILE A 130 3.89 15.13 -3.42
C ILE A 130 2.92 16.10 -4.12
N GLY A 131 1.62 16.02 -3.77
CA GLY A 131 0.60 16.90 -4.34
C GLY A 131 0.85 18.38 -4.08
N ASP A 132 1.32 18.73 -2.87
CA ASP A 132 1.56 20.11 -2.45
C ASP A 132 2.86 20.70 -3.04
N ARG A 133 3.86 19.87 -3.39
CA ARG A 133 5.20 20.31 -3.81
C ARG A 133 5.48 20.16 -5.29
N VAL A 134 4.71 19.36 -5.99
CA VAL A 134 4.89 19.10 -7.42
C VAL A 134 3.70 19.68 -8.18
N GLU A 135 3.86 20.86 -8.76
CA GLU A 135 2.78 21.57 -9.48
C GLU A 135 2.37 20.87 -10.77
N ASP A 136 3.36 20.36 -11.52
CA ASP A 136 3.09 19.71 -12.79
C ASP A 136 2.45 18.32 -12.58
N ARG A 137 1.26 18.13 -13.14
CA ARG A 137 0.46 16.91 -13.00
C ARG A 137 1.21 15.64 -13.42
N ARG A 138 1.95 15.67 -14.53
CA ARG A 138 2.72 14.51 -15.01
C ARG A 138 3.89 14.18 -14.07
N SER A 139 4.52 15.19 -13.49
CA SER A 139 5.58 15.01 -12.50
C SER A 139 5.04 14.45 -11.17
N ARG A 140 3.83 14.87 -10.75
CA ARG A 140 3.14 14.25 -9.59
C ARG A 140 2.83 12.78 -9.84
N GLU A 141 2.28 12.48 -11.00
CA GLU A 141 2.00 11.11 -11.42
C GLU A 141 3.26 10.26 -11.37
N LEU A 142 4.37 10.73 -11.97
CA LEU A 142 5.66 10.05 -11.92
C LEU A 142 6.13 9.82 -10.47
N ALA A 143 6.04 10.82 -9.60
CA ALA A 143 6.46 10.70 -8.20
C ALA A 143 5.65 9.64 -7.42
N LEU A 144 4.32 9.57 -7.65
CA LEU A 144 3.45 8.55 -7.05
C LEU A 144 3.80 7.14 -7.54
N TYR A 145 4.07 6.96 -8.83
CA TYR A 145 4.53 5.68 -9.39
C TYR A 145 5.92 5.29 -8.87
N CYS A 146 6.87 6.24 -8.82
CA CYS A 146 8.19 5.99 -8.23
C CYS A 146 8.06 5.57 -6.76
N ARG A 147 7.18 6.21 -6.01
CA ARG A 147 6.95 5.85 -4.61
C ARG A 147 6.41 4.42 -4.48
N TYR A 148 5.44 4.03 -5.30
CA TYR A 148 4.92 2.66 -5.32
C TYR A 148 6.02 1.63 -5.67
N PHE A 149 6.83 1.92 -6.69
CA PHE A 149 7.97 1.09 -7.06
C PHE A 149 8.94 0.87 -5.89
N LEU A 150 9.29 1.95 -5.17
CA LEU A 150 10.23 1.88 -4.05
C LEU A 150 9.66 1.15 -2.83
N ILE A 151 8.33 1.17 -2.63
CA ILE A 151 7.66 0.34 -1.63
C ILE A 151 7.85 -1.14 -1.96
N ASN A 152 7.58 -1.55 -3.18
CA ASN A 152 7.70 -2.94 -3.62
C ASN A 152 9.17 -3.39 -3.66
N LEU A 153 10.09 -2.53 -4.09
CA LEU A 153 11.52 -2.81 -4.04
C LEU A 153 11.99 -3.00 -2.58
N GLY A 154 11.51 -2.19 -1.66
CA GLY A 154 11.76 -2.35 -0.22
C GLY A 154 11.18 -3.64 0.33
N ALA A 155 9.97 -4.02 -0.11
CA ALA A 155 9.33 -5.27 0.29
C ALA A 155 10.09 -6.51 -0.23
N ALA A 156 10.65 -6.43 -1.43
CA ALA A 156 11.47 -7.51 -2.00
C ALA A 156 12.84 -7.62 -1.31
N LEU A 157 13.52 -6.50 -1.08
CA LEU A 157 14.88 -6.48 -0.53
C LEU A 157 14.90 -6.67 1.00
N GLY A 158 13.88 -6.18 1.72
CA GLY A 158 13.84 -6.21 3.19
C GLY A 158 14.06 -7.60 3.79
N PRO A 159 13.24 -8.61 3.46
CA PRO A 159 13.40 -9.96 3.98
C PRO A 159 14.75 -10.58 3.60
N LEU A 160 15.24 -10.35 2.38
CA LEU A 160 16.55 -10.84 1.91
C LEU A 160 17.69 -10.26 2.74
N ILE A 161 17.69 -8.96 2.98
CA ILE A 161 18.68 -8.29 3.82
C ILE A 161 18.59 -8.82 5.26
N GLY A 162 17.39 -8.96 5.81
CA GLY A 162 17.17 -9.49 7.15
C GLY A 162 17.73 -10.91 7.33
N LEU A 163 17.51 -11.77 6.35
CA LEU A 163 18.01 -13.15 6.35
C LEU A 163 19.52 -13.21 6.18
N THR A 164 20.09 -12.49 5.20
CA THR A 164 21.55 -12.52 4.91
C THR A 164 22.38 -11.93 6.04
N LEU A 165 21.86 -10.93 6.76
CA LEU A 165 22.54 -10.36 7.92
C LEU A 165 22.34 -11.18 9.19
N GLY A 166 21.54 -12.26 9.15
CA GLY A 166 21.23 -13.09 10.31
C GLY A 166 20.44 -12.39 11.41
N VAL A 167 19.83 -11.24 11.08
CA VAL A 167 19.06 -10.42 12.05
C VAL A 167 17.56 -10.62 11.93
N ALA A 168 17.10 -11.44 11.00
CA ALA A 168 15.67 -11.73 10.83
C ALA A 168 15.10 -12.30 12.14
N ALA A 169 13.95 -11.74 12.56
CA ALA A 169 13.25 -12.13 13.78
C ALA A 169 14.06 -11.99 15.09
N GLN A 170 15.00 -11.04 15.16
CA GLN A 170 15.77 -10.74 16.36
C GLN A 170 15.45 -9.34 16.89
N ALA A 171 15.66 -9.11 18.21
CA ALA A 171 15.46 -7.80 18.84
C ALA A 171 16.29 -6.68 18.17
N GLY A 172 17.49 -6.98 17.70
CA GLY A 172 18.35 -6.03 16.99
C GLY A 172 17.72 -5.47 15.71
N THR A 173 16.92 -6.28 14.99
CA THR A 173 16.23 -5.83 13.76
C THR A 173 15.22 -4.74 14.05
N PHE A 174 14.50 -4.83 15.17
CA PHE A 174 13.57 -3.79 15.59
C PHE A 174 14.27 -2.46 15.84
N LEU A 175 15.44 -2.50 16.52
CA LEU A 175 16.23 -1.29 16.81
C LEU A 175 16.80 -0.66 15.55
N VAL A 176 17.30 -1.46 14.61
CA VAL A 176 17.77 -0.98 13.30
C VAL A 176 16.61 -0.32 12.54
N THR A 177 15.44 -0.95 12.53
CA THR A 177 14.23 -0.38 11.90
C THR A 177 13.82 0.92 12.56
N ALA A 178 13.81 0.98 13.88
CA ALA A 178 13.53 2.20 14.63
C ALA A 178 14.49 3.34 14.27
N LEU A 179 15.78 3.04 14.19
CA LEU A 179 16.83 4.01 13.81
C LEU A 179 16.57 4.57 12.40
N VAL A 180 16.23 3.71 11.44
CA VAL A 180 15.90 4.14 10.07
C VAL A 180 14.72 5.12 10.07
N TYR A 181 13.64 4.82 10.82
CA TYR A 181 12.48 5.71 10.93
C TYR A 181 12.84 7.05 11.58
N PHE A 182 13.62 7.06 12.67
CA PHE A 182 14.06 8.29 13.32
C PHE A 182 14.97 9.14 12.44
N CYS A 183 15.97 8.53 11.79
CA CYS A 183 16.87 9.22 10.86
C CYS A 183 16.09 9.86 9.70
N TYR A 184 15.16 9.11 9.12
CA TYR A 184 14.31 9.62 8.03
C TYR A 184 13.42 10.79 8.49
N GLY A 185 12.76 10.64 9.64
CA GLY A 185 11.93 11.69 10.21
C GLY A 185 12.70 12.97 10.49
N LEU A 186 13.88 12.85 11.10
CA LEU A 186 14.74 13.99 11.41
C LEU A 186 15.27 14.67 10.13
N LEU A 187 15.67 13.87 9.13
CA LEU A 187 16.17 14.40 7.85
C LEU A 187 15.09 15.22 7.14
N LEU A 188 13.88 14.66 6.98
CA LEU A 188 12.75 15.39 6.38
C LEU A 188 12.33 16.59 7.21
N TRP A 189 12.30 16.47 8.53
CA TRP A 189 11.98 17.60 9.42
C TRP A 189 12.93 18.78 9.18
N ARG A 190 14.24 18.53 9.15
CA ARG A 190 15.25 19.57 8.91
C ARG A 190 15.11 20.19 7.53
N LEU A 191 14.95 19.36 6.51
CA LEU A 191 14.80 19.84 5.13
C LEU A 191 13.55 20.69 4.95
N LEU A 192 12.40 20.21 5.39
CA LEU A 192 11.13 20.94 5.27
C LEU A 192 11.10 22.20 6.15
N HIS A 193 11.74 22.18 7.32
CA HIS A 193 11.87 23.38 8.15
C HIS A 193 12.70 24.48 7.48
N HIS A 194 13.80 24.10 6.85
CA HIS A 194 14.63 25.06 6.09
C HIS A 194 13.86 25.66 4.92
N LEU A 195 13.05 24.89 4.23
CA LEU A 195 12.20 25.34 3.13
C LEU A 195 11.05 26.27 3.61
N GLU A 196 10.43 25.97 4.75
CA GLU A 196 9.40 26.83 5.37
C GLU A 196 9.96 28.22 5.73
N LEU A 197 11.20 28.29 6.20
CA LEU A 197 11.87 29.56 6.51
C LEU A 197 12.16 30.40 5.25
N LYS A 198 12.42 29.74 4.10
CA LYS A 198 12.68 30.43 2.82
C LYS A 198 11.40 30.88 2.11
N GLN A 199 10.34 30.09 2.20
CA GLN A 199 9.06 30.35 1.55
C GLN A 199 8.02 30.67 2.63
N ARG A 200 7.70 31.96 2.81
CA ARG A 200 6.74 32.45 3.83
C ARG A 200 5.29 31.93 3.69
N SER A 201 4.99 31.12 2.68
CA SER A 201 3.64 30.57 2.44
C SER A 201 3.74 29.15 1.90
N LEU A 202 3.63 28.17 2.78
CA LEU A 202 3.20 26.84 2.43
C LEU A 202 1.68 26.81 2.41
N ALA A 203 1.08 25.92 1.61
CA ALA A 203 -0.34 25.81 1.33
C ALA A 203 -1.29 26.20 2.49
N PRO A 204 -2.42 26.85 2.21
CA PRO A 204 -3.35 27.29 3.24
C PRO A 204 -3.71 26.10 4.12
N ARG A 205 -3.55 26.25 5.43
CA ARG A 205 -4.00 25.25 6.40
C ARG A 205 -5.52 25.18 6.33
N SER A 206 -6.06 24.02 6.07
CA SER A 206 -7.51 23.83 6.05
C SER A 206 -8.10 24.27 7.39
N SER A 207 -9.08 25.15 7.35
CA SER A 207 -9.90 25.52 8.50
C SER A 207 -11.05 24.53 8.70
N THR A 208 -11.25 23.59 7.77
CA THR A 208 -12.35 22.63 7.74
C THR A 208 -12.33 21.71 8.96
N GLY A 209 -13.46 21.59 9.63
CA GLY A 209 -13.64 20.69 10.78
C GLY A 209 -13.53 19.22 10.35
N PHE A 210 -13.16 18.33 11.27
CA PHE A 210 -13.02 16.89 10.96
C PHE A 210 -14.32 16.28 10.41
N LEU A 211 -15.45 16.55 11.05
CA LEU A 211 -16.75 16.04 10.60
C LEU A 211 -17.13 16.60 9.22
N GLU A 212 -16.85 17.87 9.00
CA GLU A 212 -17.10 18.53 7.72
C GLU A 212 -16.25 17.92 6.58
N ALA A 213 -14.97 17.63 6.85
CA ALA A 213 -14.10 16.92 5.92
C ALA A 213 -14.66 15.51 5.62
N CYS A 214 -15.07 14.75 6.63
CA CYS A 214 -15.70 13.44 6.47
C CYS A 214 -16.98 13.51 5.63
N LEU A 215 -17.86 14.49 5.89
CA LEU A 215 -19.10 14.69 5.15
C LEU A 215 -18.83 15.11 3.70
N SER A 216 -17.83 15.97 3.48
CA SER A 216 -17.38 16.36 2.14
C SER A 216 -16.93 15.13 1.33
N MET A 217 -16.07 14.30 1.91
CA MET A 217 -15.61 13.07 1.27
C MET A 217 -16.75 12.09 1.01
N ALA A 218 -17.66 11.88 1.96
CA ALA A 218 -18.82 10.99 1.81
C ALA A 218 -19.83 11.47 0.75
N ARG A 219 -19.97 12.78 0.56
CA ARG A 219 -20.80 13.37 -0.49
C ARG A 219 -20.17 13.33 -1.87
N HIS A 220 -18.84 13.22 -1.93
CA HIS A 220 -18.10 13.10 -3.19
C HIS A 220 -18.22 11.68 -3.74
N ARG A 221 -19.30 11.43 -4.48
CA ARG A 221 -19.71 10.08 -4.94
C ARG A 221 -18.63 9.38 -5.75
N ALA A 222 -17.96 10.11 -6.66
CA ALA A 222 -16.87 9.55 -7.46
C ALA A 222 -15.70 9.07 -6.58
N PHE A 223 -15.35 9.82 -5.53
CA PHE A 223 -14.32 9.44 -4.58
C PHE A 223 -14.72 8.23 -3.72
N THR A 224 -15.94 8.21 -3.18
CA THR A 224 -16.45 7.09 -2.37
C THR A 224 -16.46 5.78 -3.18
N LEU A 225 -16.86 5.86 -4.45
CA LEU A 225 -16.83 4.70 -5.35
C LEU A 225 -15.41 4.24 -5.65
N LEU A 226 -14.48 5.19 -5.84
CA LEU A 226 -13.05 4.90 -6.01
C LEU A 226 -12.47 4.19 -4.78
N LEU A 227 -12.81 4.63 -3.56
CA LEU A 227 -12.39 3.98 -2.31
C LEU A 227 -12.89 2.54 -2.25
N LEU A 228 -14.17 2.31 -2.56
CA LEU A 228 -14.75 0.97 -2.58
C LEU A 228 -14.02 0.07 -3.60
N CYS A 229 -13.79 0.56 -4.82
CA CYS A 229 -13.03 -0.19 -5.83
C CYS A 229 -11.62 -0.52 -5.35
N ASN A 230 -10.92 0.42 -4.71
CA ASN A 230 -9.58 0.21 -4.18
C ASN A 230 -9.56 -0.82 -3.03
N MET A 231 -10.54 -0.77 -2.13
CA MET A 231 -10.69 -1.74 -1.04
C MET A 231 -10.95 -3.15 -1.57
N LEU A 232 -11.85 -3.29 -2.55
CA LEU A 232 -12.13 -4.59 -3.18
C LEU A 232 -10.94 -5.11 -3.98
N ALA A 233 -10.21 -4.25 -4.72
CA ALA A 233 -8.99 -4.64 -5.42
C ALA A 233 -7.90 -5.11 -4.44
N ALA A 234 -7.76 -4.44 -3.28
CA ALA A 234 -6.84 -4.84 -2.23
C ALA A 234 -7.22 -6.20 -1.60
N LEU A 235 -8.52 -6.48 -1.44
CA LEU A 235 -8.99 -7.80 -1.01
C LEU A 235 -8.58 -8.88 -2.03
N ILE A 236 -8.81 -8.64 -3.33
CA ILE A 236 -8.44 -9.60 -4.39
C ILE A 236 -6.93 -9.87 -4.36
N TYR A 237 -6.11 -8.83 -4.31
CA TYR A 237 -4.65 -8.98 -4.31
C TYR A 237 -4.13 -9.69 -3.05
N ALA A 238 -4.64 -9.32 -1.88
CA ALA A 238 -4.16 -9.88 -0.61
C ALA A 238 -4.49 -11.38 -0.42
N THR A 239 -5.38 -11.95 -1.24
CA THR A 239 -5.57 -13.41 -1.29
C THR A 239 -4.35 -14.13 -1.86
N PHE A 240 -3.52 -13.47 -2.68
CA PHE A 240 -2.25 -14.01 -3.14
C PHE A 240 -1.28 -14.26 -1.97
N ASP A 241 -1.13 -13.29 -1.08
CA ASP A 241 -0.20 -13.39 0.05
C ASP A 241 -0.74 -14.29 1.19
N SER A 242 -2.05 -14.48 1.27
CA SER A 242 -2.69 -15.18 2.38
C SER A 242 -3.32 -16.54 1.98
N THR A 243 -4.24 -16.50 1.04
CA THR A 243 -5.10 -17.64 0.70
C THR A 243 -4.45 -18.61 -0.28
N LEU A 244 -3.67 -18.10 -1.25
CA LEU A 244 -2.88 -18.95 -2.15
C LEU A 244 -1.87 -19.78 -1.35
N VAL A 245 -1.23 -19.20 -0.35
CA VAL A 245 -0.31 -19.90 0.55
C VAL A 245 -1.05 -21.02 1.30
N GLN A 246 -2.24 -20.74 1.83
CA GLN A 246 -3.07 -21.75 2.51
C GLN A 246 -3.48 -22.87 1.54
N TYR A 247 -3.91 -22.52 0.33
CA TYR A 247 -4.30 -23.49 -0.70
C TYR A 247 -3.14 -24.43 -1.07
N LEU A 248 -1.96 -23.86 -1.35
CA LEU A 248 -0.78 -24.67 -1.67
C LEU A 248 -0.34 -25.55 -0.49
N THR A 249 -0.36 -25.04 0.74
CA THR A 249 0.01 -25.80 1.94
C THR A 249 -0.93 -26.98 2.17
N ARG A 250 -2.22 -26.85 1.87
CA ARG A 250 -3.23 -27.92 2.02
C ARG A 250 -3.21 -28.93 0.86
N SER A 251 -2.52 -28.64 -0.24
CA SER A 251 -2.53 -29.47 -1.44
C SER A 251 -1.70 -30.74 -1.33
N GLY A 252 -0.85 -30.87 -0.29
CA GLY A 252 0.04 -32.02 -0.10
C GLY A 252 1.20 -32.12 -1.12
N LEU A 253 1.50 -31.02 -1.83
CA LEU A 253 2.62 -30.99 -2.77
C LEU A 253 3.95 -31.19 -2.06
N PRO A 254 4.88 -31.98 -2.62
CA PRO A 254 6.26 -31.96 -2.20
C PRO A 254 6.84 -30.57 -2.48
N ASP A 255 7.75 -30.09 -1.63
CA ASP A 255 8.41 -28.77 -1.79
C ASP A 255 7.47 -27.55 -1.86
N VAL A 256 6.33 -27.60 -1.16
CA VAL A 256 5.36 -26.50 -1.13
C VAL A 256 5.99 -25.16 -0.71
N VAL A 257 6.95 -25.18 0.21
CA VAL A 257 7.65 -23.99 0.69
C VAL A 257 8.46 -23.33 -0.43
N ASN A 258 9.18 -24.13 -1.23
CA ASN A 258 9.91 -23.60 -2.40
C ASN A 258 8.96 -23.04 -3.46
N SER A 259 7.83 -23.72 -3.70
CA SER A 259 6.82 -23.25 -4.66
C SER A 259 6.26 -21.89 -4.25
N ILE A 260 5.91 -21.69 -2.97
CA ILE A 260 5.43 -20.41 -2.44
C ILE A 260 6.53 -19.35 -2.58
N ALA A 261 7.75 -19.64 -2.16
CA ALA A 261 8.87 -18.69 -2.24
C ALA A 261 9.15 -18.26 -3.69
N LEU A 262 9.08 -19.19 -4.66
CA LEU A 262 9.25 -18.88 -6.08
C LEU A 262 8.12 -18.01 -6.61
N LEU A 263 6.85 -18.26 -6.26
CA LEU A 263 5.72 -17.44 -6.69
C LEU A 263 5.84 -16.00 -6.14
N VAL A 264 6.19 -15.84 -4.88
CA VAL A 264 6.45 -14.51 -4.28
C VAL A 264 7.62 -13.80 -4.96
N THR A 265 8.68 -14.55 -5.29
CA THR A 265 9.83 -14.00 -6.03
C THR A 265 9.44 -13.57 -7.44
N ILE A 266 8.63 -14.38 -8.15
CA ILE A 266 8.10 -14.05 -9.48
C ILE A 266 7.27 -12.77 -9.42
N ASN A 267 6.38 -12.63 -8.42
CA ASN A 267 5.60 -11.40 -8.22
C ASN A 267 6.53 -10.18 -8.05
N ALA A 268 7.45 -10.21 -7.08
CA ALA A 268 8.36 -9.11 -6.81
C ALA A 268 9.24 -8.75 -8.02
N LEU A 269 9.78 -9.75 -8.71
CA LEU A 269 10.62 -9.56 -9.89
C LEU A 269 9.82 -8.96 -11.05
N THR A 270 8.60 -9.44 -11.27
CA THR A 270 7.71 -8.89 -12.31
C THR A 270 7.43 -7.42 -12.08
N ILE A 271 7.14 -7.01 -10.83
CA ILE A 271 6.89 -5.61 -10.50
C ILE A 271 8.15 -4.78 -10.75
N VAL A 272 9.30 -5.21 -10.24
CA VAL A 272 10.56 -4.45 -10.37
C VAL A 272 10.97 -4.28 -11.83
N VAL A 273 10.84 -5.32 -12.65
CA VAL A 273 11.26 -5.29 -14.06
C VAL A 273 10.24 -4.61 -14.96
N ALA A 274 8.94 -4.89 -14.76
CA ALA A 274 7.91 -4.51 -15.72
C ALA A 274 7.27 -3.14 -15.43
N GLN A 275 7.37 -2.59 -14.22
CA GLN A 275 6.61 -1.40 -13.83
C GLN A 275 6.83 -0.22 -14.78
N PHE A 276 8.04 0.25 -14.95
CA PHE A 276 8.29 1.43 -15.79
C PHE A 276 8.11 1.16 -17.30
N PRO A 277 8.58 0.04 -17.87
CA PRO A 277 8.29 -0.30 -19.25
C PRO A 277 6.79 -0.33 -19.57
N LEU A 278 5.99 -1.01 -18.72
CA LEU A 278 4.56 -1.14 -18.96
C LEU A 278 3.83 0.20 -18.80
N LEU A 279 4.17 0.99 -17.77
CA LEU A 279 3.57 2.30 -17.57
C LEU A 279 3.92 3.28 -18.67
N ARG A 280 5.10 3.16 -19.27
CA ARG A 280 5.49 3.95 -20.44
C ARG A 280 4.65 3.60 -21.67
N LEU A 281 4.36 2.32 -21.88
CA LEU A 281 3.45 1.89 -22.95
C LEU A 281 2.04 2.43 -22.77
N LEU A 282 1.59 2.55 -21.51
CA LEU A 282 0.27 3.04 -21.16
C LEU A 282 0.20 4.57 -20.95
N GLU A 283 1.28 5.30 -21.25
CA GLU A 283 1.38 6.73 -20.96
C GLU A 283 0.26 7.56 -21.57
N ASN A 284 -0.15 7.21 -22.78
CA ASN A 284 -1.23 7.90 -23.50
C ASN A 284 -2.64 7.38 -23.13
N THR A 285 -2.71 6.35 -22.28
CA THR A 285 -3.99 5.82 -21.78
C THR A 285 -4.39 6.61 -20.53
N GLY A 286 -5.62 7.12 -20.51
CA GLY A 286 -6.15 7.80 -19.32
C GLY A 286 -6.18 6.86 -18.11
N THR A 287 -6.16 7.42 -16.90
CA THR A 287 -6.15 6.66 -15.63
C THR A 287 -7.29 5.65 -15.53
N GLY A 288 -8.51 6.00 -16.00
CA GLY A 288 -9.65 5.07 -16.06
C GLY A 288 -9.38 3.86 -16.97
N GLY A 289 -8.77 4.07 -18.14
CA GLY A 289 -8.38 2.98 -19.04
C GLY A 289 -7.28 2.09 -18.45
N ARG A 290 -6.32 2.68 -17.73
CA ARG A 290 -5.28 1.91 -17.00
C ARG A 290 -5.90 1.04 -15.91
N LEU A 291 -6.82 1.60 -15.10
CA LEU A 291 -7.53 0.83 -14.07
C LEU A 291 -8.32 -0.33 -14.68
N MET A 292 -9.01 -0.08 -15.81
CA MET A 292 -9.77 -1.12 -16.51
C MET A 292 -8.87 -2.24 -17.03
N LEU A 293 -7.74 -1.90 -17.67
CA LEU A 293 -6.75 -2.87 -18.12
C LEU A 293 -6.13 -3.66 -16.95
N GLY A 294 -5.74 -2.98 -15.88
CA GLY A 294 -5.18 -3.63 -14.70
C GLY A 294 -6.18 -4.59 -14.04
N MET A 295 -7.45 -4.19 -13.92
CA MET A 295 -8.51 -5.07 -13.40
C MET A 295 -8.79 -6.26 -14.33
N LEU A 296 -8.72 -6.07 -15.65
CA LEU A 296 -8.83 -7.17 -16.61
C LEU A 296 -7.68 -8.18 -16.45
N LEU A 297 -6.45 -7.71 -16.27
CA LEU A 297 -5.31 -8.59 -16.01
C LEU A 297 -5.50 -9.34 -14.69
N MET A 298 -5.95 -8.66 -13.61
CA MET A 298 -6.25 -9.32 -12.33
C MET A 298 -7.36 -10.37 -12.51
N LEU A 299 -8.41 -10.08 -13.27
CA LEU A 299 -9.47 -11.03 -13.61
C LEU A 299 -8.90 -12.28 -14.30
N LEU A 300 -8.10 -12.08 -15.36
CA LEU A 300 -7.47 -13.18 -16.11
C LEU A 300 -6.54 -14.01 -15.20
N ALA A 301 -5.82 -13.38 -14.28
CA ALA A 301 -5.00 -14.07 -13.31
C ALA A 301 -5.85 -14.96 -12.37
N GLN A 302 -6.99 -14.45 -11.87
CA GLN A 302 -7.90 -15.25 -11.02
C GLN A 302 -8.48 -16.43 -11.79
N LEU A 303 -8.85 -16.25 -13.07
CA LEU A 303 -9.25 -17.35 -13.94
C LEU A 303 -8.10 -18.36 -14.13
N GLY A 304 -6.87 -17.87 -14.31
CA GLY A 304 -5.67 -18.69 -14.36
C GLY A 304 -5.52 -19.57 -13.13
N PHE A 305 -5.62 -18.99 -11.93
CA PHE A 305 -5.57 -19.74 -10.66
C PHE A 305 -6.75 -20.72 -10.50
N ALA A 306 -7.95 -20.39 -11.01
CA ALA A 306 -9.14 -21.25 -10.91
C ALA A 306 -9.02 -22.53 -11.72
N TRP A 307 -8.39 -22.47 -12.89
CA TRP A 307 -8.31 -23.62 -13.81
C TRP A 307 -6.94 -24.31 -13.86
N THR A 308 -5.90 -23.71 -13.26
CA THR A 308 -4.58 -24.34 -13.24
C THR A 308 -4.52 -25.40 -12.12
N PRO A 309 -4.24 -26.67 -12.47
CA PRO A 309 -3.99 -27.68 -11.46
C PRO A 309 -2.81 -27.27 -10.56
N VAL A 310 -2.93 -27.53 -9.27
CA VAL A 310 -1.89 -27.18 -8.27
C VAL A 310 -0.53 -27.82 -8.59
N THR A 311 -0.52 -28.95 -9.29
CA THR A 311 0.68 -29.66 -9.74
C THR A 311 1.38 -28.99 -10.93
N LEU A 312 0.71 -28.09 -11.65
CA LEU A 312 1.26 -27.39 -12.80
C LEU A 312 1.86 -26.04 -12.39
N PHE A 313 3.06 -26.06 -11.80
CA PHE A 313 3.74 -24.85 -11.32
C PHE A 313 3.88 -23.75 -12.38
N ALA A 314 4.17 -24.12 -13.63
CA ALA A 314 4.29 -23.14 -14.74
C ALA A 314 3.00 -22.33 -14.95
N GLY A 315 1.83 -22.96 -14.82
CA GLY A 315 0.54 -22.27 -14.91
C GLY A 315 0.31 -21.32 -13.74
N LEU A 316 0.64 -21.71 -12.51
CA LEU A 316 0.58 -20.84 -11.34
C LEU A 316 1.55 -19.67 -11.46
N ALA A 317 2.76 -19.91 -11.96
CA ALA A 317 3.76 -18.87 -12.23
C ALA A 317 3.25 -17.87 -13.28
N LEU A 318 2.63 -18.34 -14.39
CA LEU A 318 2.04 -17.47 -15.40
C LEU A 318 0.89 -16.63 -14.82
N ALA A 319 -0.01 -17.25 -14.06
CA ALA A 319 -1.09 -16.53 -13.40
C ALA A 319 -0.54 -15.47 -12.41
N THR A 320 0.55 -15.77 -11.70
CA THR A 320 1.24 -14.83 -10.83
C THR A 320 1.83 -13.65 -11.61
N VAL A 321 2.48 -13.89 -12.76
CA VAL A 321 2.98 -12.81 -13.62
C VAL A 321 1.84 -11.91 -14.07
N VAL A 322 0.73 -12.48 -14.55
CA VAL A 322 -0.44 -11.72 -14.99
C VAL A 322 -1.05 -10.92 -13.84
N LEU A 323 -1.16 -11.50 -12.64
CA LEU A 323 -1.61 -10.81 -11.43
C LEU A 323 -0.71 -9.61 -11.11
N SER A 324 0.60 -9.81 -11.15
CA SER A 324 1.60 -8.78 -10.85
C SER A 324 1.55 -7.62 -11.85
N LEU A 325 1.32 -7.93 -13.14
CA LEU A 325 1.11 -6.90 -14.17
C LEU A 325 -0.17 -6.08 -13.90
N GLY A 326 -1.24 -6.73 -13.45
CA GLY A 326 -2.46 -6.05 -13.01
C GLY A 326 -2.22 -5.17 -11.79
N GLU A 327 -1.56 -5.69 -10.78
CA GLU A 327 -1.21 -5.02 -9.53
C GLU A 327 -0.41 -3.72 -9.77
N LEU A 328 0.68 -3.80 -10.54
CA LEU A 328 1.56 -2.66 -10.79
C LEU A 328 0.89 -1.54 -11.60
N ILE A 329 -0.23 -1.81 -12.27
CA ILE A 329 -1.06 -0.80 -12.92
C ILE A 329 -2.09 -0.24 -11.94
N VAL A 330 -2.83 -1.12 -11.24
CA VAL A 330 -4.01 -0.77 -10.45
C VAL A 330 -3.67 0.12 -9.26
N PHE A 331 -2.80 -0.33 -8.35
CA PHE A 331 -2.60 0.37 -7.07
C PHE A 331 -1.96 1.75 -7.19
N PRO A 332 -0.90 1.96 -7.99
CA PRO A 332 -0.38 3.31 -8.14
C PRO A 332 -1.35 4.21 -8.92
N THR A 333 -2.13 3.66 -9.89
CA THR A 333 -3.14 4.43 -10.61
C THR A 333 -4.27 4.87 -9.69
N PHE A 334 -4.69 4.06 -8.70
CA PHE A 334 -5.62 4.52 -7.66
C PHE A 334 -5.08 5.74 -6.90
N SER A 335 -3.79 5.75 -6.57
CA SER A 335 -3.19 6.92 -5.90
C SER A 335 -3.20 8.17 -6.78
N VAL A 336 -2.97 8.02 -8.09
CA VAL A 336 -3.07 9.12 -9.07
C VAL A 336 -4.51 9.62 -9.19
N GLU A 337 -5.49 8.71 -9.22
CA GLU A 337 -6.91 9.06 -9.25
C GLU A 337 -7.35 9.80 -7.98
N VAL A 338 -6.89 9.37 -6.81
CA VAL A 338 -7.13 10.08 -5.55
C VAL A 338 -6.57 11.50 -5.64
N ASP A 339 -5.32 11.69 -6.10
CA ASP A 339 -4.73 13.02 -6.28
C ASP A 339 -5.55 13.92 -7.21
N GLN A 340 -6.12 13.35 -8.29
CA GLN A 340 -6.92 14.09 -9.27
C GLN A 340 -8.31 14.50 -8.78
N LEU A 341 -8.88 13.74 -7.83
CA LEU A 341 -10.21 13.99 -7.24
C LEU A 341 -10.13 14.88 -6.00
N THR A 342 -8.94 15.08 -5.47
CA THR A 342 -8.75 15.72 -4.18
C THR A 342 -8.70 17.24 -4.30
N PRO A 343 -9.52 17.99 -3.52
CA PRO A 343 -9.35 19.43 -3.33
C PRO A 343 -8.00 19.76 -2.69
N ASP A 344 -7.40 20.89 -3.07
CA ASP A 344 -6.04 21.26 -2.63
C ASP A 344 -5.90 21.38 -1.10
N ASP A 345 -6.93 21.82 -0.41
CA ASP A 345 -6.99 22.01 1.05
C ASP A 345 -7.26 20.73 1.86
N LEU A 346 -7.71 19.64 1.20
CA LEU A 346 -8.10 18.37 1.84
C LEU A 346 -7.23 17.17 1.39
N ARG A 347 -6.04 17.40 0.81
CA ARG A 347 -5.19 16.33 0.28
C ARG A 347 -4.85 15.25 1.31
N GLY A 348 -4.51 15.64 2.52
CA GLY A 348 -4.24 14.71 3.61
C GLY A 348 -5.46 13.89 3.97
N SER A 349 -6.63 14.52 4.08
CA SER A 349 -7.91 13.87 4.38
C SER A 349 -8.27 12.81 3.34
N TYR A 350 -8.18 13.14 2.05
CA TYR A 350 -8.48 12.21 0.97
C TYR A 350 -7.48 11.05 0.90
N PHE A 351 -6.18 11.30 1.00
CA PHE A 351 -5.17 10.23 1.06
C PHE A 351 -5.27 9.43 2.37
N GLY A 352 -5.68 10.07 3.47
CA GLY A 352 -5.97 9.40 4.73
C GLY A 352 -7.15 8.43 4.59
N ALA A 353 -8.25 8.87 3.98
CA ALA A 353 -9.39 8.01 3.68
C ALA A 353 -9.03 6.89 2.69
N ALA A 354 -8.15 7.15 1.73
CA ALA A 354 -7.66 6.12 0.81
C ALA A 354 -6.99 4.94 1.51
N ASN A 355 -6.41 5.13 2.73
CA ASN A 355 -5.83 4.03 3.51
C ASN A 355 -6.87 2.99 3.97
N LEU A 356 -8.18 3.26 3.84
CA LEU A 356 -9.24 2.27 4.06
C LEU A 356 -9.12 1.04 3.13
N TYR A 357 -8.32 1.11 2.06
CA TYR A 357 -8.03 -0.07 1.24
C TYR A 357 -7.47 -1.23 2.06
N SER A 358 -6.76 -0.95 3.15
CA SER A 358 -6.18 -1.97 4.03
C SER A 358 -7.23 -2.79 4.78
N LEU A 359 -8.49 -2.33 4.88
CA LEU A 359 -9.61 -3.16 5.33
C LEU A 359 -9.86 -4.33 4.37
N GLY A 360 -9.73 -4.09 3.05
CA GLY A 360 -9.79 -5.16 2.05
C GLY A 360 -8.68 -6.20 2.27
N THR A 361 -7.45 -5.73 2.51
CA THR A 361 -6.32 -6.62 2.85
C THR A 361 -6.59 -7.43 4.12
N ALA A 362 -7.17 -6.83 5.16
CA ALA A 362 -7.50 -7.51 6.40
C ALA A 362 -8.62 -8.56 6.23
N LEU A 363 -9.56 -8.35 5.30
CA LEU A 363 -10.66 -9.27 5.01
C LEU A 363 -10.25 -10.45 4.12
N ALA A 364 -9.15 -10.34 3.37
CA ALA A 364 -8.73 -11.36 2.40
C ALA A 364 -8.52 -12.76 3.02
N PRO A 365 -7.81 -12.93 4.15
CA PRO A 365 -7.65 -14.25 4.76
C PRO A 365 -8.97 -14.87 5.24
N LEU A 366 -9.90 -14.03 5.72
CA LEU A 366 -11.22 -14.46 6.17
C LEU A 366 -12.06 -14.96 4.99
N TYR A 367 -12.17 -14.13 3.94
CA TYR A 367 -12.88 -14.52 2.73
C TYR A 367 -12.30 -15.77 2.12
N GLY A 368 -10.98 -15.81 1.97
CA GLY A 368 -10.26 -16.93 1.39
C GLY A 368 -10.40 -18.21 2.20
N GLY A 369 -10.29 -18.14 3.53
CA GLY A 369 -10.47 -19.29 4.42
C GLY A 369 -11.87 -19.89 4.33
N ILE A 370 -12.91 -19.03 4.42
CA ILE A 370 -14.32 -19.47 4.30
C ILE A 370 -14.56 -20.15 2.93
N MET A 371 -14.08 -19.54 1.86
CA MET A 371 -14.28 -20.08 0.51
C MET A 371 -13.55 -21.42 0.32
N LEU A 372 -12.30 -21.54 0.81
CA LEU A 372 -11.55 -22.79 0.73
C LEU A 372 -12.21 -23.92 1.54
N ASP A 373 -12.75 -23.61 2.71
CA ASP A 373 -13.34 -24.61 3.60
C ASP A 373 -14.71 -25.10 3.10
N HIS A 374 -15.51 -24.25 2.46
CA HIS A 374 -16.90 -24.57 2.10
C HIS A 374 -17.16 -24.76 0.60
N ALA A 375 -16.38 -24.10 -0.27
CA ALA A 375 -16.63 -24.10 -1.71
C ALA A 375 -15.44 -24.57 -2.56
N GLY A 376 -14.26 -24.71 -1.96
CA GLY A 376 -13.05 -25.12 -2.63
C GLY A 376 -12.32 -24.00 -3.40
N SER A 377 -11.12 -24.33 -3.88
CA SER A 377 -10.23 -23.36 -4.52
C SER A 377 -10.77 -22.77 -5.82
N GLN A 378 -11.41 -23.60 -6.65
CA GLN A 378 -11.97 -23.14 -7.91
C GLN A 378 -13.06 -22.08 -7.70
N ALA A 379 -13.99 -22.32 -6.79
CA ALA A 379 -15.04 -21.36 -6.44
C ALA A 379 -14.49 -20.07 -5.83
N LEU A 380 -13.43 -20.18 -5.00
CA LEU A 380 -12.70 -19.02 -4.48
C LEU A 380 -12.22 -18.11 -5.61
N TYR A 381 -11.43 -18.64 -6.54
CA TYR A 381 -10.83 -17.84 -7.60
C TYR A 381 -11.86 -17.35 -8.62
N LEU A 382 -12.91 -18.12 -8.92
CA LEU A 382 -14.04 -17.65 -9.74
C LEU A 382 -14.81 -16.51 -9.06
N GLY A 383 -15.00 -16.57 -7.74
CA GLY A 383 -15.58 -15.49 -6.96
C GLY A 383 -14.75 -14.20 -7.01
N LEU A 384 -13.40 -14.32 -6.92
CA LEU A 384 -12.49 -13.19 -7.06
C LEU A 384 -12.50 -12.63 -8.50
N ALA A 385 -12.58 -13.48 -9.52
CA ALA A 385 -12.73 -13.05 -10.92
C ALA A 385 -14.05 -12.30 -11.12
N ALA A 386 -15.17 -12.79 -10.57
CA ALA A 386 -16.45 -12.09 -10.60
C ALA A 386 -16.37 -10.73 -9.89
N LEU A 387 -15.65 -10.66 -8.76
CA LEU A 387 -15.42 -9.41 -8.04
C LEU A 387 -14.61 -8.41 -8.86
N CYS A 388 -13.60 -8.85 -9.65
CA CYS A 388 -12.91 -8.00 -10.62
C CYS A 388 -13.91 -7.41 -11.64
N GLY A 389 -14.83 -8.23 -12.17
CA GLY A 389 -15.89 -7.77 -13.06
C GLY A 389 -16.80 -6.71 -12.42
N VAL A 390 -17.19 -6.92 -11.15
CA VAL A 390 -17.97 -5.92 -10.39
C VAL A 390 -17.20 -4.61 -10.27
N ILE A 391 -15.91 -4.65 -9.94
CA ILE A 391 -15.08 -3.44 -9.85
C ILE A 391 -15.02 -2.72 -11.20
N MET A 392 -14.87 -3.45 -12.32
CA MET A 392 -14.86 -2.86 -13.67
C MET A 392 -16.18 -2.15 -13.97
N LEU A 393 -17.33 -2.74 -13.62
CA LEU A 393 -18.64 -2.10 -13.78
C LEU A 393 -18.78 -0.83 -12.92
N LEU A 394 -18.33 -0.89 -11.65
CA LEU A 394 -18.33 0.26 -10.75
C LEU A 394 -17.44 1.40 -11.28
N GLN A 395 -16.30 1.09 -11.89
CA GLN A 395 -15.41 2.09 -12.50
C GLN A 395 -16.05 2.78 -13.72
N VAL A 396 -16.80 2.06 -14.54
CA VAL A 396 -17.57 2.66 -15.65
C VAL A 396 -18.59 3.66 -15.08
N GLY A 397 -19.30 3.30 -14.00
CA GLY A 397 -20.20 4.21 -13.29
C GLY A 397 -19.49 5.43 -12.73
N ALA A 398 -18.28 5.26 -12.17
CA ALA A 398 -17.49 6.38 -11.63
C ALA A 398 -17.07 7.39 -12.71
N VAL A 399 -16.74 6.92 -13.91
CA VAL A 399 -16.41 7.81 -15.04
C VAL A 399 -17.61 8.67 -15.43
N GLY A 400 -18.81 8.07 -15.50
CA GLY A 400 -20.05 8.80 -15.76
C GLY A 400 -20.36 9.87 -14.71
N LEU A 401 -20.16 9.54 -13.42
CA LEU A 401 -20.36 10.49 -12.32
C LEU A 401 -19.39 11.68 -12.41
N ARG A 402 -18.12 11.46 -12.72
CA ARG A 402 -17.13 12.53 -12.90
C ARG A 402 -17.47 13.48 -14.04
N GLN A 403 -17.99 12.95 -15.14
CA GLN A 403 -18.44 13.77 -16.26
C GLN A 403 -19.64 14.63 -15.86
N ALA A 404 -20.58 14.07 -15.11
CA ALA A 404 -21.75 14.79 -14.60
C ALA A 404 -21.37 15.87 -13.57
N GLU A 405 -20.46 15.59 -12.63
CA GLU A 405 -19.94 16.55 -11.65
C GLU A 405 -19.19 17.72 -12.30
N ARG A 406 -18.46 17.47 -13.41
CA ARG A 406 -17.76 18.52 -14.19
C ARG A 406 -18.70 19.34 -15.05
N ALA A 407 -19.84 18.83 -15.45
CA ALA A 407 -20.84 19.52 -16.28
C ALA A 407 -21.84 20.34 -15.44
N GLY A 408 -21.95 20.05 -14.15
CA GLY A 408 -22.90 20.72 -13.24
C GLY A 408 -22.28 21.73 -12.27
N GLY A 409 -20.95 21.91 -12.29
CA GLY A 409 -20.21 22.96 -11.57
C GLY A 409 -19.58 23.94 -12.55
#